data_de95e19456529b98037b6542d26a5d29
#
_entry.id   de95e19456529b98037b6542d26a5d29
#
_cell.length_a   1.000
_cell.length_b   1.000
_cell.length_c   1.000
_cell.angle_alpha   90.00
_cell.angle_beta   90.00
_cell.angle_gamma   90.00
#
_symmetry.space_group_name_H-M   'P 1'
#
loop_
_entity.id
_entity.type
_entity.pdbx_description
1 polymer ?
#
loop_
_entity_poly.entity_id
_entity_poly.type
_entity_poly.pdbx_seq_one_letter_code
_entity_poly.pdbx_strand_id
1 'polypeptide(L)'
;MNLIEELNLNKEDVVSTKKLSIKGEKKVFDVYRIPLEYLKYNKKNGRIATYISQFIDEGHDFSKDINEFNNIIEKFIEESNPDALRKTKQNIKILSQTEPAVVLSNGIIIDGNRRFTSLRQLSREGAGAEFNYLEAVILDSEKYNDKDIKRLELNLQHGVESRVDYNPIDRLVDIYRDLIENGGVFTPEEYRGETQKTLKEVKKDMEISQLLIDYLDFINRPKKFYIARKQQVDGPLREIYTILKSDKIDQEYKTDIKEYLFTNIMALSGDTTRRIRELKTVFEDRRLSKELLEEVEQDEILDDITDYFNELDVKCDTVELSSELIEKIKSTTEEFVERKKYKNARNQPIELLNKAFKTLNEIDTEALA
;
A
#
# COMPACT_ATOMS: atom_id res chain seq x y z
N MET A 1 27.42 -13.00 -13.55
CA MET A 1 28.23 -11.80 -13.23
C MET A 1 28.40 -11.77 -11.73
N ASN A 2 29.61 -11.66 -11.24
CA ASN A 2 29.91 -11.43 -9.82
C ASN A 2 30.72 -10.12 -9.73
N LEU A 3 30.14 -9.08 -9.12
CA LEU A 3 30.76 -7.74 -9.06
C LEU A 3 32.16 -7.73 -8.45
N ILE A 4 32.40 -8.58 -7.45
CA ILE A 4 33.73 -8.63 -6.77
C ILE A 4 34.78 -9.12 -7.74
N GLU A 5 34.47 -10.15 -8.52
CA GLU A 5 35.39 -10.75 -9.51
C GLU A 5 35.53 -9.85 -10.74
N GLU A 6 34.40 -9.34 -11.26
CA GLU A 6 34.39 -8.50 -12.48
C GLU A 6 35.17 -7.19 -12.30
N LEU A 7 35.08 -6.59 -11.11
CA LEU A 7 35.77 -5.35 -10.77
C LEU A 7 37.11 -5.58 -10.07
N ASN A 8 37.52 -6.84 -9.87
CA ASN A 8 38.74 -7.23 -9.15
C ASN A 8 38.87 -6.54 -7.78
N LEU A 9 37.74 -6.40 -7.05
CA LEU A 9 37.71 -5.68 -5.79
C LEU A 9 38.46 -6.40 -4.69
N ASN A 10 39.27 -5.67 -3.96
CA ASN A 10 40.07 -6.16 -2.83
C ASN A 10 39.95 -5.22 -1.62
N LYS A 11 40.71 -5.49 -0.56
CA LYS A 11 40.65 -4.70 0.68
C LYS A 11 41.14 -3.26 0.54
N GLU A 12 41.92 -2.97 -0.47
CA GLU A 12 42.47 -1.62 -0.74
C GLU A 12 41.40 -0.71 -1.36
N ASP A 13 40.37 -1.31 -1.99
CA ASP A 13 39.26 -0.61 -2.63
C ASP A 13 38.12 -0.27 -1.63
N VAL A 14 38.28 -0.64 -0.35
CA VAL A 14 37.27 -0.38 0.69
C VAL A 14 37.27 1.11 1.05
N VAL A 15 36.13 1.78 0.83
CA VAL A 15 35.98 3.21 1.12
C VAL A 15 35.37 3.50 2.50
N SER A 16 34.57 2.59 3.02
CA SER A 16 33.96 2.68 4.35
C SER A 16 33.41 1.32 4.77
N THR A 17 32.69 1.27 5.90
CA THR A 17 32.02 0.07 6.36
C THR A 17 30.57 0.35 6.76
N LYS A 18 29.69 -0.65 6.62
CA LYS A 18 28.29 -0.58 7.03
C LYS A 18 27.91 -1.78 7.88
N LYS A 19 27.22 -1.52 8.99
CA LYS A 19 26.68 -2.58 9.86
C LYS A 19 25.30 -2.99 9.39
N LEU A 20 25.11 -4.27 9.06
CA LEU A 20 23.83 -4.84 8.66
C LEU A 20 23.41 -5.95 9.62
N SER A 21 22.09 -6.12 9.80
CA SER A 21 21.53 -7.27 10.50
C SER A 21 20.95 -8.24 9.45
N ILE A 22 21.57 -9.40 9.29
CA ILE A 22 21.15 -10.43 8.34
C ILE A 22 20.97 -11.74 9.11
N LYS A 23 19.82 -12.39 8.98
CA LYS A 23 19.47 -13.63 9.71
C LYS A 23 19.57 -13.47 11.24
N GLY A 24 19.28 -12.27 11.76
CA GLY A 24 19.39 -11.97 13.20
C GLY A 24 20.81 -11.69 13.70
N GLU A 25 21.82 -11.84 12.85
CA GLU A 25 23.22 -11.56 13.19
C GLU A 25 23.62 -10.16 12.70
N LYS A 26 24.23 -9.38 13.59
CA LYS A 26 24.80 -8.07 13.24
C LYS A 26 26.23 -8.26 12.78
N LYS A 27 26.50 -7.93 11.50
CA LYS A 27 27.84 -8.00 10.89
C LYS A 27 28.22 -6.65 10.30
N VAL A 28 29.52 -6.39 10.26
CA VAL A 28 30.12 -5.25 9.55
C VAL A 28 30.55 -5.72 8.18
N PHE A 29 30.18 -4.96 7.17
CA PHE A 29 30.49 -5.24 5.77
C PHE A 29 31.30 -4.10 5.18
N ASP A 30 32.22 -4.45 4.30
CA ASP A 30 33.00 -3.50 3.53
C ASP A 30 32.13 -2.82 2.47
N VAL A 31 32.39 -1.54 2.24
CA VAL A 31 31.69 -0.71 1.25
C VAL A 31 32.66 -0.38 0.12
N TYR A 32 32.18 -0.55 -1.11
CA TYR A 32 32.95 -0.33 -2.33
C TYR A 32 32.28 0.72 -3.22
N ARG A 33 33.06 1.39 -4.08
CA ARG A 33 32.55 2.22 -5.17
C ARG A 33 32.27 1.37 -6.39
N ILE A 34 31.01 1.24 -6.74
CA ILE A 34 30.59 0.40 -7.86
C ILE A 34 30.14 1.31 -9.00
N PRO A 35 30.74 1.19 -10.22
CA PRO A 35 30.33 1.97 -11.37
C PRO A 35 28.84 1.72 -11.69
N LEU A 36 28.10 2.78 -12.03
CA LEU A 36 26.64 2.72 -12.21
C LEU A 36 26.23 1.75 -13.32
N GLU A 37 27.06 1.51 -14.29
CA GLU A 37 26.79 0.61 -15.43
C GLU A 37 26.70 -0.86 -15.05
N TYR A 38 27.28 -1.26 -13.91
CA TYR A 38 27.19 -2.63 -13.39
C TYR A 38 25.95 -2.89 -12.52
N LEU A 39 25.15 -1.86 -12.27
CA LEU A 39 24.05 -1.90 -11.32
C LEU A 39 22.70 -1.96 -12.02
N LYS A 40 21.75 -2.69 -11.40
CA LYS A 40 20.42 -2.91 -11.89
C LYS A 40 19.40 -2.70 -10.78
N TYR A 41 18.30 -2.00 -11.09
CA TYR A 41 17.19 -1.86 -10.15
C TYR A 41 16.54 -3.20 -9.78
N ASN A 42 16.03 -3.28 -8.57
CA ASN A 42 15.20 -4.41 -8.15
C ASN A 42 13.74 -4.19 -8.60
N LYS A 43 13.27 -4.99 -9.57
CA LYS A 43 11.87 -4.95 -9.99
C LYS A 43 10.88 -5.43 -8.92
N LYS A 44 11.36 -6.14 -7.87
CA LYS A 44 10.54 -6.55 -6.73
C LYS A 44 10.41 -5.43 -5.67
N ASN A 45 10.94 -4.22 -5.93
CA ASN A 45 10.82 -3.09 -5.03
C ASN A 45 9.35 -2.68 -4.85
N GLY A 46 8.83 -2.80 -3.63
CA GLY A 46 7.42 -2.54 -3.32
C GLY A 46 6.96 -1.12 -3.64
N ARG A 47 7.85 -0.12 -3.56
CA ARG A 47 7.51 1.29 -3.84
C ARG A 47 7.07 1.57 -5.28
N ILE A 48 7.32 0.65 -6.18
CA ILE A 48 6.95 0.75 -7.61
C ILE A 48 6.07 -0.40 -8.08
N ALA A 49 5.50 -1.16 -7.14
CA ALA A 49 4.72 -2.36 -7.43
C ALA A 49 3.53 -2.10 -8.36
N THR A 50 2.82 -0.98 -8.16
CA THR A 50 1.69 -0.58 -9.00
C THR A 50 2.12 -0.14 -10.40
N TYR A 51 3.25 0.54 -10.55
CA TYR A 51 3.80 0.92 -11.86
C TYR A 51 4.25 -0.30 -12.67
N ILE A 52 4.88 -1.27 -12.02
CA ILE A 52 5.27 -2.53 -12.66
C ILE A 52 4.03 -3.30 -13.12
N SER A 53 2.98 -3.36 -12.28
CA SER A 53 1.71 -3.99 -12.62
C SER A 53 1.09 -3.33 -13.86
N GLN A 54 1.06 -2.01 -13.91
CA GLN A 54 0.55 -1.25 -15.05
C GLN A 54 1.35 -1.52 -16.32
N PHE A 55 2.67 -1.44 -16.26
CA PHE A 55 3.56 -1.65 -17.40
C PHE A 55 3.38 -3.03 -18.05
N ILE A 56 3.23 -4.07 -17.23
CA ILE A 56 3.00 -5.44 -17.71
C ILE A 56 1.60 -5.57 -18.31
N ASP A 57 0.59 -4.97 -17.68
CA ASP A 57 -0.80 -5.04 -18.13
C ASP A 57 -1.02 -4.31 -19.46
N GLU A 58 -0.29 -3.22 -19.70
CA GLU A 58 -0.24 -2.52 -20.98
C GLU A 58 0.46 -3.33 -22.12
N GLY A 59 0.91 -4.56 -21.81
CA GLY A 59 1.53 -5.48 -22.77
C GLY A 59 3.01 -5.20 -23.02
N HIS A 60 3.66 -4.47 -22.13
CA HIS A 60 5.09 -4.19 -22.23
C HIS A 60 5.94 -5.25 -21.49
N ASP A 61 7.07 -5.60 -22.10
CA ASP A 61 8.07 -6.46 -21.52
C ASP A 61 9.31 -5.67 -21.10
N PHE A 62 9.91 -6.10 -19.99
CA PHE A 62 11.19 -5.52 -19.58
C PHE A 62 12.31 -5.96 -20.50
N SER A 63 13.10 -5.01 -20.99
CA SER A 63 14.26 -5.27 -21.81
C SER A 63 15.28 -6.17 -21.08
N LYS A 64 15.99 -7.01 -21.85
CA LYS A 64 17.14 -7.75 -21.38
C LYS A 64 18.39 -6.87 -21.26
N ASP A 65 18.43 -5.77 -22.01
CA ASP A 65 19.48 -4.75 -21.88
C ASP A 65 19.35 -4.02 -20.54
N ILE A 66 20.45 -3.95 -19.80
CA ILE A 66 20.47 -3.35 -18.45
C ILE A 66 20.15 -1.85 -18.50
N ASN A 67 20.62 -1.13 -19.50
CA ASN A 67 20.42 0.30 -19.58
C ASN A 67 18.95 0.63 -19.90
N GLU A 68 18.36 -0.08 -20.87
CA GLU A 68 16.93 0.07 -21.20
C GLU A 68 16.05 -0.31 -20.01
N PHE A 69 16.33 -1.44 -19.37
CA PHE A 69 15.63 -1.85 -18.14
C PHE A 69 15.72 -0.76 -17.06
N ASN A 70 16.92 -0.26 -16.80
CA ASN A 70 17.14 0.77 -15.80
C ASN A 70 16.42 2.08 -16.15
N ASN A 71 16.35 2.46 -17.44
CA ASN A 71 15.64 3.67 -17.86
C ASN A 71 14.13 3.57 -17.60
N ILE A 72 13.54 2.39 -17.77
CA ILE A 72 12.11 2.14 -17.48
C ILE A 72 11.84 2.27 -15.97
N ILE A 73 12.63 1.55 -15.16
CA ILE A 73 12.42 1.55 -13.69
C ILE A 73 12.75 2.93 -13.09
N GLU A 74 13.72 3.64 -13.63
CA GLU A 74 14.06 5.00 -13.20
C GLU A 74 12.85 5.94 -13.27
N LYS A 75 12.06 5.89 -14.37
CA LYS A 75 10.83 6.67 -14.50
C LYS A 75 9.82 6.33 -13.41
N PHE A 76 9.63 5.04 -13.10
CA PHE A 76 8.71 4.64 -12.04
C PHE A 76 9.14 5.18 -10.67
N ILE A 77 10.44 5.17 -10.37
CA ILE A 77 10.97 5.73 -9.11
C ILE A 77 10.78 7.25 -9.07
N GLU A 78 11.02 7.92 -10.18
CA GLU A 78 10.81 9.37 -10.31
C GLU A 78 9.34 9.75 -10.09
N GLU A 79 8.42 9.06 -10.76
CA GLU A 79 6.99 9.29 -10.65
C GLU A 79 6.42 8.89 -9.29
N SER A 80 7.01 7.90 -8.61
CA SER A 80 6.54 7.43 -7.31
C SER A 80 6.60 8.50 -6.23
N ASN A 81 7.67 9.30 -6.21
CA ASN A 81 7.84 10.43 -5.29
C ASN A 81 8.88 11.43 -5.81
N PRO A 82 8.47 12.36 -6.70
CA PRO A 82 9.37 13.34 -7.31
C PRO A 82 10.07 14.26 -6.29
N ASP A 83 9.35 14.66 -5.24
CA ASP A 83 9.90 15.55 -4.22
C ASP A 83 10.98 14.89 -3.38
N ALA A 84 10.78 13.63 -2.99
CA ALA A 84 11.78 12.88 -2.25
C ALA A 84 13.02 12.60 -3.13
N LEU A 85 12.83 12.31 -4.41
CA LEU A 85 13.95 12.13 -5.35
C LEU A 85 14.73 13.43 -5.50
N ARG A 86 14.05 14.56 -5.70
CA ARG A 86 14.70 15.88 -5.82
C ARG A 86 15.53 16.22 -4.57
N LYS A 87 14.97 15.99 -3.37
CA LYS A 87 15.69 16.19 -2.10
C LYS A 87 16.91 15.28 -2.00
N THR A 88 16.78 14.00 -2.35
CA THR A 88 17.90 13.05 -2.34
C THR A 88 19.00 13.49 -3.29
N LYS A 89 18.65 13.90 -4.51
CA LYS A 89 19.61 14.40 -5.52
C LYS A 89 20.35 15.64 -5.06
N GLN A 90 19.64 16.62 -4.46
CA GLN A 90 20.25 17.82 -3.91
C GLN A 90 21.19 17.48 -2.75
N ASN A 91 20.81 16.60 -1.84
CA ASN A 91 21.66 16.16 -0.74
C ASN A 91 22.96 15.50 -1.25
N ILE A 92 22.85 14.57 -2.21
CA ILE A 92 24.02 13.92 -2.80
C ILE A 92 24.94 14.93 -3.49
N LYS A 93 24.38 15.93 -4.16
CA LYS A 93 25.17 16.98 -4.84
C LYS A 93 25.97 17.83 -3.85
N ILE A 94 25.45 18.04 -2.63
CA ILE A 94 26.08 18.91 -1.61
C ILE A 94 26.98 18.11 -0.66
N LEU A 95 26.52 16.96 -0.20
CA LEU A 95 27.11 16.19 0.90
C LEU A 95 27.75 14.85 0.45
N SER A 96 27.73 14.56 -0.86
CA SER A 96 28.06 13.23 -1.38
C SER A 96 27.14 12.12 -0.81
N GLN A 97 27.59 10.87 -0.88
CA GLN A 97 26.85 9.70 -0.44
C GLN A 97 27.12 9.46 1.05
N THR A 98 26.24 9.94 1.92
CA THR A 98 26.38 9.79 3.38
C THR A 98 26.01 8.41 3.89
N GLU A 99 25.09 7.71 3.18
CA GLU A 99 24.62 6.36 3.53
C GLU A 99 24.94 5.38 2.40
N PRO A 100 25.77 4.35 2.65
CA PRO A 100 26.03 3.32 1.64
C PRO A 100 24.78 2.52 1.30
N ALA A 101 24.63 2.19 0.03
CA ALA A 101 23.60 1.30 -0.47
C ALA A 101 23.86 -0.17 -0.12
N VAL A 102 22.95 -1.07 -0.48
CA VAL A 102 23.13 -2.52 -0.39
C VAL A 102 22.78 -3.12 -1.75
N VAL A 103 23.72 -3.88 -2.33
CA VAL A 103 23.57 -4.54 -3.62
C VAL A 103 23.92 -6.02 -3.52
N LEU A 104 23.39 -6.82 -4.40
CA LEU A 104 23.80 -8.22 -4.56
C LEU A 104 25.03 -8.31 -5.47
N SER A 105 25.77 -9.40 -5.36
CA SER A 105 26.94 -9.68 -6.21
C SER A 105 26.61 -9.73 -7.71
N ASN A 106 25.35 -9.93 -8.08
CA ASN A 106 24.87 -9.86 -9.46
C ASN A 106 24.43 -8.46 -9.92
N GLY A 107 24.69 -7.42 -9.13
CA GLY A 107 24.40 -6.02 -9.44
C GLY A 107 23.00 -5.52 -9.08
N ILE A 108 22.13 -6.35 -8.53
CA ILE A 108 20.77 -5.93 -8.15
C ILE A 108 20.81 -5.10 -6.87
N ILE A 109 20.18 -3.93 -6.89
CA ILE A 109 20.11 -3.00 -5.76
C ILE A 109 18.98 -3.41 -4.82
N ILE A 110 19.31 -3.73 -3.58
CA ILE A 110 18.34 -4.07 -2.54
C ILE A 110 17.89 -2.81 -1.78
N ASP A 111 18.85 -1.94 -1.42
CA ASP A 111 18.59 -0.64 -0.81
C ASP A 111 19.40 0.44 -1.51
N GLY A 112 18.81 1.64 -1.64
CA GLY A 112 19.44 2.79 -2.28
C GLY A 112 18.95 3.10 -3.69
N ASN A 113 17.78 2.60 -4.10
CA ASN A 113 17.23 2.85 -5.44
C ASN A 113 17.10 4.35 -5.77
N ARG A 114 16.61 5.20 -4.84
CA ARG A 114 16.57 6.67 -5.06
C ARG A 114 17.95 7.30 -5.18
N ARG A 115 18.93 6.81 -4.40
CA ARG A 115 20.34 7.28 -4.50
C ARG A 115 20.92 6.92 -5.87
N PHE A 116 20.72 5.70 -6.32
CA PHE A 116 21.13 5.25 -7.65
C PHE A 116 20.49 6.09 -8.76
N THR A 117 19.15 6.34 -8.68
CA THR A 117 18.46 7.25 -9.61
C THR A 117 19.09 8.64 -9.63
N SER A 118 19.34 9.22 -8.44
CA SER A 118 19.96 10.55 -8.31
C SER A 118 21.35 10.59 -8.93
N LEU A 119 22.17 9.55 -8.70
CA LEU A 119 23.52 9.45 -9.27
C LEU A 119 23.49 9.29 -10.79
N ARG A 120 22.60 8.45 -11.34
CA ARG A 120 22.42 8.33 -12.79
C ARG A 120 22.05 9.67 -13.43
N GLN A 121 21.17 10.45 -12.81
CA GLN A 121 20.80 11.78 -13.29
C GLN A 121 21.99 12.74 -13.22
N LEU A 122 22.71 12.80 -12.08
CA LEU A 122 23.88 13.66 -11.91
C LEU A 122 25.03 13.31 -12.88
N SER A 123 25.27 12.03 -13.10
CA SER A 123 26.25 11.54 -14.07
C SER A 123 25.91 11.98 -15.50
N ARG A 124 24.64 11.85 -15.91
CA ARG A 124 24.17 12.31 -17.23
C ARG A 124 24.21 13.85 -17.38
N GLU A 125 24.07 14.58 -16.29
CA GLU A 125 24.22 16.05 -16.26
C GLU A 125 25.68 16.49 -16.31
N GLY A 126 26.63 15.58 -16.22
CA GLY A 126 28.06 15.92 -16.17
C GLY A 126 28.46 16.63 -14.88
N ALA A 127 27.75 16.37 -13.76
CA ALA A 127 27.93 17.11 -12.51
C ALA A 127 29.30 16.86 -11.82
N GLY A 128 29.98 15.75 -12.16
CA GLY A 128 31.31 15.38 -11.64
C GLY A 128 31.54 13.87 -11.73
N ALA A 129 32.81 13.46 -11.78
CA ALA A 129 33.18 12.05 -11.87
C ALA A 129 32.82 11.24 -10.62
N GLU A 130 32.71 11.90 -9.48
CA GLU A 130 32.29 11.30 -8.19
C GLU A 130 30.86 10.76 -8.20
N PHE A 131 30.02 11.22 -9.14
CA PHE A 131 28.65 10.75 -9.31
C PHE A 131 28.51 9.54 -10.24
N ASN A 132 29.62 9.02 -10.81
CA ASN A 132 29.60 7.84 -11.65
C ASN A 132 29.61 6.52 -10.87
N TYR A 133 29.60 6.58 -9.56
CA TYR A 133 29.71 5.42 -8.67
C TYR A 133 28.63 5.44 -7.58
N LEU A 134 28.13 4.26 -7.23
CA LEU A 134 27.34 4.04 -6.03
C LEU A 134 28.22 3.42 -4.94
N GLU A 135 28.29 4.02 -3.76
CA GLU A 135 28.93 3.43 -2.60
C GLU A 135 27.97 2.40 -1.97
N ALA A 136 28.38 1.11 -1.98
CA ALA A 136 27.50 0.03 -1.55
C ALA A 136 28.23 -1.14 -0.89
N VAL A 137 27.53 -1.82 0.00
CA VAL A 137 27.87 -3.18 0.46
C VAL A 137 27.47 -4.16 -0.64
N ILE A 138 28.35 -5.11 -0.94
CA ILE A 138 28.06 -6.20 -1.87
C ILE A 138 27.74 -7.47 -1.07
N LEU A 139 26.53 -7.99 -1.24
CA LEU A 139 26.09 -9.24 -0.64
C LEU A 139 26.13 -10.36 -1.69
N ASP A 140 26.67 -11.49 -1.29
CA ASP A 140 26.74 -12.68 -2.14
C ASP A 140 25.34 -13.21 -2.44
N SER A 141 24.91 -13.13 -3.70
CA SER A 141 23.59 -13.58 -4.16
C SER A 141 23.36 -15.08 -4.06
N GLU A 142 24.44 -15.89 -3.96
CA GLU A 142 24.33 -17.35 -3.81
C GLU A 142 24.16 -17.76 -2.33
N LYS A 143 24.64 -16.90 -1.42
CA LYS A 143 24.62 -17.16 0.02
C LYS A 143 23.29 -16.81 0.69
N TYR A 144 22.52 -15.90 0.12
CA TYR A 144 21.30 -15.39 0.66
C TYR A 144 20.12 -15.71 -0.29
N ASN A 145 19.10 -16.40 0.22
CA ASN A 145 17.90 -16.71 -0.56
C ASN A 145 16.94 -15.50 -0.62
N ASP A 146 15.90 -15.58 -1.43
CA ASP A 146 14.91 -14.50 -1.63
C ASP A 146 14.27 -14.05 -0.30
N LYS A 147 14.00 -14.98 0.62
CA LYS A 147 13.45 -14.66 1.95
C LYS A 147 14.44 -13.85 2.82
N ASP A 148 15.70 -14.21 2.79
CA ASP A 148 16.76 -13.49 3.52
C ASP A 148 16.91 -12.05 2.98
N ILE A 149 16.88 -11.91 1.65
CA ILE A 149 16.98 -10.62 0.96
C ILE A 149 15.77 -9.75 1.28
N LYS A 150 14.55 -10.31 1.22
CA LYS A 150 13.33 -9.58 1.56
C LYS A 150 13.29 -9.16 3.02
N ARG A 151 13.77 -10.02 3.93
CA ARG A 151 13.93 -9.70 5.36
C ARG A 151 14.87 -8.52 5.57
N LEU A 152 15.99 -8.51 4.86
CA LEU A 152 16.94 -7.39 4.91
C LEU A 152 16.32 -6.09 4.37
N GLU A 153 15.61 -6.17 3.24
CA GLU A 153 14.90 -5.02 2.68
C GLU A 153 13.91 -4.41 3.69
N LEU A 154 13.08 -5.24 4.33
CA LEU A 154 12.15 -4.81 5.37
C LEU A 154 12.88 -4.14 6.55
N ASN A 155 13.96 -4.73 7.04
CA ASN A 155 14.75 -4.18 8.14
C ASN A 155 15.37 -2.82 7.80
N LEU A 156 15.89 -2.66 6.58
CA LEU A 156 16.47 -1.40 6.12
C LEU A 156 15.39 -0.33 5.94
N GLN A 157 14.23 -0.67 5.41
CA GLN A 157 13.11 0.26 5.24
C GLN A 157 12.49 0.71 6.57
N HIS A 158 12.46 -0.14 7.59
CA HIS A 158 11.87 0.16 8.89
C HIS A 158 12.87 0.68 9.92
N GLY A 159 14.17 0.43 9.73
CA GLY A 159 15.22 0.76 10.70
C GLY A 159 15.88 2.13 10.51
N VAL A 160 15.99 2.64 9.29
CA VAL A 160 16.83 3.80 8.97
C VAL A 160 16.05 4.97 8.37
N GLU A 161 15.01 4.72 7.60
CA GLU A 161 14.24 5.78 6.94
C GLU A 161 12.88 5.99 7.60
N SER A 162 12.52 7.26 7.82
CA SER A 162 11.17 7.64 8.23
C SER A 162 10.15 7.12 7.21
N ARG A 163 9.06 6.55 7.69
CA ARG A 163 7.95 5.92 6.95
C ARG A 163 7.22 6.84 5.93
N VAL A 164 7.78 8.00 5.63
CA VAL A 164 7.08 9.15 5.03
C VAL A 164 6.71 8.96 3.56
N ASP A 165 7.30 8.02 2.83
CA ASP A 165 7.25 8.06 1.37
C ASP A 165 6.67 6.82 0.66
N TYR A 166 5.86 6.03 1.35
CA TYR A 166 5.25 4.83 0.76
C TYR A 166 3.81 5.13 0.35
N ASN A 167 3.48 4.96 -0.93
CA ASN A 167 2.07 5.03 -1.32
C ASN A 167 1.27 3.96 -0.56
N PRO A 168 0.12 4.30 0.04
CA PRO A 168 -0.66 3.36 0.83
C PRO A 168 -1.07 2.09 0.08
N ILE A 169 -1.38 2.19 -1.22
CA ILE A 169 -1.74 1.03 -2.04
C ILE A 169 -0.52 0.15 -2.30
N ASP A 170 0.63 0.72 -2.66
CA ASP A 170 1.86 -0.07 -2.85
C ASP A 170 2.23 -0.85 -1.58
N ARG A 171 1.99 -0.25 -0.40
CA ARG A 171 2.19 -0.92 0.89
C ARG A 171 1.22 -2.09 1.09
N LEU A 172 -0.05 -1.97 0.72
CA LEU A 172 -1.01 -3.07 0.79
C LEU A 172 -0.64 -4.20 -0.18
N VAL A 173 -0.13 -3.85 -1.37
CA VAL A 173 0.37 -4.82 -2.35
C VAL A 173 1.57 -5.59 -1.83
N ASP A 174 2.51 -4.93 -1.14
CA ASP A 174 3.64 -5.61 -0.50
C ASP A 174 3.18 -6.58 0.59
N ILE A 175 2.24 -6.16 1.44
CA ILE A 175 1.66 -7.02 2.48
C ILE A 175 0.96 -8.22 1.85
N TYR A 176 0.22 -8.03 0.75
CA TYR A 176 -0.39 -9.12 0.01
C TYR A 176 0.65 -10.13 -0.48
N ARG A 177 1.71 -9.66 -1.13
CA ARG A 177 2.78 -10.50 -1.66
C ARG A 177 3.58 -11.22 -0.57
N ASP A 178 3.84 -10.52 0.52
CA ASP A 178 4.68 -11.03 1.60
C ASP A 178 3.96 -12.01 2.53
N LEU A 179 2.65 -11.87 2.72
CA LEU A 179 1.89 -12.58 3.75
C LEU A 179 0.70 -13.42 3.24
N ILE A 180 0.21 -13.17 2.03
CA ILE A 180 -1.04 -13.79 1.55
C ILE A 180 -0.82 -14.56 0.24
N GLU A 181 -0.26 -13.92 -0.77
CA GLU A 181 -0.11 -14.49 -2.11
C GLU A 181 0.70 -15.80 -2.06
N ASN A 182 0.13 -16.88 -2.60
CA ASN A 182 0.75 -18.21 -2.62
C ASN A 182 1.19 -18.76 -1.24
N GLY A 183 0.49 -18.37 -0.16
CA GLY A 183 0.81 -18.77 1.21
C GLY A 183 1.83 -17.86 1.90
N GLY A 184 2.24 -16.78 1.24
CA GLY A 184 3.15 -15.77 1.79
C GLY A 184 4.62 -16.20 1.83
N VAL A 185 5.50 -15.22 1.89
CA VAL A 185 6.96 -15.40 2.13
C VAL A 185 7.21 -15.56 3.62
N PHE A 186 6.41 -14.87 4.44
CA PHE A 186 6.52 -14.82 5.91
C PHE A 186 5.22 -15.26 6.57
N THR A 187 5.35 -15.80 7.79
CA THR A 187 4.21 -15.83 8.72
C THR A 187 3.97 -14.44 9.32
N PRO A 188 2.77 -14.14 9.83
CA PRO A 188 2.51 -12.88 10.51
C PRO A 188 3.45 -12.60 11.70
N GLU A 189 3.87 -13.64 12.40
CA GLU A 189 4.80 -13.59 13.52
C GLU A 189 6.21 -13.22 13.07
N GLU A 190 6.71 -13.82 11.98
CA GLU A 190 7.99 -13.47 11.37
C GLU A 190 7.97 -12.03 10.87
N TYR A 191 6.93 -11.62 10.12
CA TYR A 191 6.78 -10.27 9.57
C TYR A 191 6.74 -9.19 10.66
N ARG A 192 6.06 -9.47 11.77
CA ARG A 192 6.08 -8.61 12.96
C ARG A 192 7.51 -8.40 13.48
N GLY A 193 8.31 -9.46 13.51
CA GLY A 193 9.70 -9.39 13.99
C GLY A 193 10.60 -8.48 13.16
N GLU A 194 10.29 -8.34 11.85
CA GLU A 194 11.06 -7.54 10.90
C GLU A 194 10.51 -6.11 10.73
N THR A 195 9.29 -5.86 11.22
CA THR A 195 8.60 -4.59 11.04
C THR A 195 8.21 -4.01 12.36
N GLN A 196 8.53 -3.10 12.98
CA GLN A 196 8.17 -2.52 14.30
C GLN A 196 6.64 -2.46 14.59
N LYS A 197 5.87 -3.43 14.07
CA LYS A 197 4.42 -3.53 14.22
C LYS A 197 4.04 -4.56 15.27
N THR A 198 2.87 -4.38 15.87
CA THR A 198 2.23 -5.42 16.69
C THR A 198 1.60 -6.49 15.79
N LEU A 199 1.42 -7.70 16.30
CA LEU A 199 0.73 -8.78 15.56
C LEU A 199 -0.71 -8.38 15.17
N LYS A 200 -1.38 -7.59 16.01
CA LYS A 200 -2.72 -7.06 15.73
C LYS A 200 -2.71 -6.12 14.53
N GLU A 201 -1.71 -5.24 14.42
CA GLU A 201 -1.56 -4.34 13.26
C GLU A 201 -1.23 -5.12 11.99
N VAL A 202 -0.36 -6.14 12.07
CA VAL A 202 -0.04 -7.00 10.91
C VAL A 202 -1.30 -7.70 10.41
N LYS A 203 -2.08 -8.35 11.29
CA LYS A 203 -3.32 -9.02 10.92
C LYS A 203 -4.35 -8.06 10.35
N LYS A 204 -4.48 -6.85 10.92
CA LYS A 204 -5.34 -5.81 10.37
C LYS A 204 -4.92 -5.41 8.96
N ASP A 205 -3.64 -5.16 8.75
CA ASP A 205 -3.11 -4.78 7.44
C ASP A 205 -3.30 -5.92 6.40
N MET A 206 -3.18 -7.19 6.81
CA MET A 206 -3.50 -8.35 5.96
C MET A 206 -4.97 -8.37 5.53
N GLU A 207 -5.89 -8.14 6.46
CA GLU A 207 -7.33 -8.13 6.14
C GLU A 207 -7.69 -6.96 5.21
N ILE A 208 -7.08 -5.78 5.40
CA ILE A 208 -7.27 -4.64 4.49
C ILE A 208 -6.65 -4.94 3.12
N SER A 209 -5.51 -5.61 3.09
CA SER A 209 -4.86 -6.06 1.85
C SER A 209 -5.73 -7.09 1.10
N GLN A 210 -6.39 -7.99 1.82
CA GLN A 210 -7.36 -8.91 1.21
C GLN A 210 -8.58 -8.15 0.65
N LEU A 211 -9.09 -7.13 1.36
CA LEU A 211 -10.16 -6.28 0.84
C LEU A 211 -9.77 -5.55 -0.45
N LEU A 212 -8.50 -5.18 -0.61
CA LEU A 212 -7.99 -4.62 -1.87
C LEU A 212 -8.11 -5.63 -3.02
N ILE A 213 -7.76 -6.90 -2.77
CA ILE A 213 -7.90 -7.96 -3.78
C ILE A 213 -9.38 -8.21 -4.09
N ASP A 214 -10.21 -8.37 -3.05
CA ASP A 214 -11.65 -8.57 -3.20
C ASP A 214 -12.30 -7.43 -4.02
N TYR A 215 -11.86 -6.19 -3.79
CA TYR A 215 -12.34 -5.02 -4.55
C TYR A 215 -11.94 -5.10 -6.03
N LEU A 216 -10.69 -5.43 -6.31
CA LEU A 216 -10.21 -5.56 -7.69
C LEU A 216 -10.88 -6.73 -8.43
N ASP A 217 -11.15 -7.82 -7.73
CA ASP A 217 -11.90 -8.96 -8.27
C ASP A 217 -13.36 -8.57 -8.52
N PHE A 218 -14.00 -7.84 -7.60
CA PHE A 218 -15.38 -7.34 -7.73
C PHE A 218 -15.57 -6.45 -8.97
N ILE A 219 -14.61 -5.57 -9.26
CA ILE A 219 -14.66 -4.72 -10.47
C ILE A 219 -14.09 -5.42 -11.71
N ASN A 220 -13.92 -6.75 -11.69
CA ASN A 220 -13.35 -7.56 -12.76
C ASN A 220 -11.99 -7.04 -13.26
N ARG A 221 -11.12 -6.63 -12.35
CA ARG A 221 -9.76 -6.11 -12.62
C ARG A 221 -8.72 -6.78 -11.72
N PRO A 222 -8.64 -8.12 -11.72
CA PRO A 222 -7.77 -8.86 -10.81
C PRO A 222 -6.31 -8.41 -10.95
N LYS A 223 -5.71 -8.10 -9.81
CA LYS A 223 -4.29 -7.66 -9.71
C LYS A 223 -3.92 -6.37 -10.45
N LYS A 224 -4.86 -5.61 -10.99
CA LYS A 224 -4.61 -4.29 -11.59
C LYS A 224 -4.47 -3.21 -10.50
N PHE A 225 -3.44 -3.34 -9.68
CA PHE A 225 -3.20 -2.49 -8.50
C PHE A 225 -3.10 -0.99 -8.80
N TYR A 226 -2.67 -0.63 -10.01
CA TYR A 226 -2.61 0.76 -10.46
C TYR A 226 -3.99 1.43 -10.53
N ILE A 227 -5.07 0.67 -10.82
CA ILE A 227 -6.44 1.17 -10.78
C ILE A 227 -6.81 1.59 -9.36
N ALA A 228 -6.57 0.72 -8.38
CA ALA A 228 -6.81 1.03 -6.97
C ALA A 228 -5.99 2.26 -6.49
N ARG A 229 -4.76 2.41 -6.98
CA ARG A 229 -3.93 3.59 -6.71
C ARG A 229 -4.51 4.86 -7.34
N LYS A 230 -4.95 4.81 -8.58
CA LYS A 230 -5.60 5.92 -9.29
C LYS A 230 -6.86 6.39 -8.55
N GLN A 231 -7.66 5.45 -8.08
CA GLN A 231 -8.89 5.69 -7.33
C GLN A 231 -8.67 6.04 -5.85
N GLN A 232 -7.43 5.95 -5.33
CA GLN A 232 -7.07 6.27 -3.95
C GLN A 232 -7.90 5.47 -2.90
N VAL A 233 -8.13 4.19 -3.15
CA VAL A 233 -9.05 3.37 -2.36
C VAL A 233 -8.56 2.99 -0.95
N ASP A 234 -7.34 3.33 -0.54
CA ASP A 234 -6.81 2.97 0.79
C ASP A 234 -7.70 3.48 1.93
N GLY A 235 -8.09 4.74 1.90
CA GLY A 235 -8.99 5.32 2.90
C GLY A 235 -10.35 4.62 2.96
N PRO A 236 -11.07 4.53 1.84
CA PRO A 236 -12.30 3.76 1.74
C PRO A 236 -12.19 2.32 2.28
N LEU A 237 -11.18 1.55 1.87
CA LEU A 237 -10.99 0.17 2.33
C LEU A 237 -10.78 0.05 3.85
N ARG A 238 -10.13 1.02 4.49
CA ARG A 238 -9.97 1.07 5.94
C ARG A 238 -11.29 1.33 6.67
N GLU A 239 -12.16 2.14 6.11
CA GLU A 239 -13.51 2.34 6.65
C GLU A 239 -14.36 1.09 6.45
N ILE A 240 -14.33 0.46 5.27
CA ILE A 240 -15.00 -0.81 4.99
C ILE A 240 -14.55 -1.89 5.99
N TYR A 241 -13.23 -2.04 6.19
CA TYR A 241 -12.71 -2.94 7.22
C TYR A 241 -13.34 -2.66 8.60
N THR A 242 -13.45 -1.39 8.97
CA THR A 242 -14.00 -0.99 10.27
C THR A 242 -15.51 -1.30 10.37
N ILE A 243 -16.25 -1.19 9.28
CA ILE A 243 -17.67 -1.56 9.21
C ILE A 243 -17.81 -3.07 9.36
N LEU A 244 -17.09 -3.85 8.55
CA LEU A 244 -17.18 -5.32 8.51
C LEU A 244 -16.70 -6.00 9.81
N LYS A 245 -15.96 -5.29 10.67
CA LYS A 245 -15.51 -5.75 12.00
C LYS A 245 -16.40 -5.30 13.14
N SER A 246 -17.45 -4.53 12.88
CA SER A 246 -18.40 -4.12 13.92
C SER A 246 -19.26 -5.29 14.35
N ASP A 247 -19.38 -5.51 15.67
CA ASP A 247 -20.23 -6.55 16.25
C ASP A 247 -21.75 -6.25 16.06
N LYS A 248 -22.06 -5.03 15.58
CA LYS A 248 -23.44 -4.60 15.39
C LYS A 248 -24.01 -4.93 14.03
N ILE A 249 -23.14 -5.24 13.04
CA ILE A 249 -23.60 -5.64 11.71
C ILE A 249 -24.11 -7.07 11.72
N ASP A 250 -25.09 -7.35 10.87
CA ASP A 250 -25.59 -8.70 10.68
C ASP A 250 -24.58 -9.52 9.86
N GLN A 251 -24.13 -10.63 10.42
CA GLN A 251 -23.12 -11.49 9.77
C GLN A 251 -23.69 -12.25 8.57
N GLU A 252 -25.00 -12.44 8.51
CA GLU A 252 -25.69 -13.07 7.38
C GLU A 252 -25.56 -12.24 6.10
N TYR A 253 -25.63 -10.92 6.22
CA TYR A 253 -25.55 -9.97 5.10
C TYR A 253 -24.16 -9.36 4.88
N LYS A 254 -23.14 -9.92 5.50
CA LYS A 254 -21.80 -9.32 5.47
C LYS A 254 -21.21 -9.22 4.06
N THR A 255 -21.49 -10.18 3.18
CA THR A 255 -21.06 -10.17 1.79
C THR A 255 -21.75 -9.06 1.01
N ASP A 256 -23.07 -8.97 1.11
CA ASP A 256 -23.88 -7.96 0.42
C ASP A 256 -23.51 -6.54 0.87
N ILE A 257 -23.29 -6.36 2.19
CA ILE A 257 -22.74 -5.11 2.75
C ILE A 257 -21.39 -4.77 2.14
N LYS A 258 -20.47 -5.74 2.04
CA LYS A 258 -19.14 -5.54 1.45
C LYS A 258 -19.25 -5.09 -0.02
N GLU A 259 -20.04 -5.79 -0.80
CA GLU A 259 -20.23 -5.51 -2.21
C GLU A 259 -20.90 -4.15 -2.44
N TYR A 260 -21.96 -3.85 -1.68
CA TYR A 260 -22.58 -2.52 -1.74
C TYR A 260 -21.61 -1.40 -1.34
N LEU A 261 -20.73 -1.61 -0.36
CA LEU A 261 -19.69 -0.65 0.00
C LEU A 261 -18.66 -0.48 -1.11
N PHE A 262 -18.34 -1.54 -1.87
CA PHE A 262 -17.46 -1.46 -3.04
C PHE A 262 -18.10 -0.64 -4.19
N THR A 263 -19.42 -0.79 -4.42
CA THR A 263 -20.11 0.04 -5.41
C THR A 263 -20.01 1.53 -5.07
N ASN A 264 -20.07 1.86 -3.79
CA ASN A 264 -19.98 3.23 -3.31
C ASN A 264 -18.58 3.84 -3.50
N ILE A 265 -17.50 3.03 -3.56
CA ILE A 265 -16.17 3.53 -3.95
C ILE A 265 -16.21 4.11 -5.36
N MET A 266 -16.96 3.46 -6.26
CA MET A 266 -17.05 3.83 -7.67
C MET A 266 -18.00 5.00 -7.91
N ALA A 267 -19.16 5.00 -7.24
CA ALA A 267 -20.23 5.94 -7.49
C ALA A 267 -20.03 7.29 -6.79
N LEU A 268 -19.38 7.31 -5.61
CA LEU A 268 -19.26 8.52 -4.82
C LEU A 268 -18.06 9.36 -5.26
N SER A 269 -18.31 10.58 -5.70
CA SER A 269 -17.28 11.58 -5.98
C SER A 269 -16.94 12.41 -4.73
N GLY A 270 -15.73 12.96 -4.67
CA GLY A 270 -15.27 13.79 -3.56
C GLY A 270 -14.70 12.98 -2.40
N ASP A 271 -15.07 13.26 -1.15
CA ASP A 271 -14.57 12.56 0.04
C ASP A 271 -15.27 11.21 0.24
N THR A 272 -14.95 10.23 -0.59
CA THR A 272 -15.50 8.86 -0.55
C THR A 272 -15.26 8.21 0.81
N THR A 273 -14.11 8.42 1.43
CA THR A 273 -13.78 7.89 2.76
C THR A 273 -14.81 8.33 3.81
N ARG A 274 -15.16 9.62 3.81
CA ARG A 274 -16.14 10.17 4.73
C ARG A 274 -17.53 9.58 4.49
N ARG A 275 -17.95 9.48 3.23
CA ARG A 275 -19.27 8.96 2.86
C ARG A 275 -19.42 7.49 3.24
N ILE A 276 -18.41 6.66 3.03
CA ILE A 276 -18.41 5.26 3.49
C ILE A 276 -18.49 5.21 5.03
N ARG A 277 -17.78 6.10 5.73
CA ARG A 277 -17.90 6.19 7.20
C ARG A 277 -19.31 6.53 7.67
N GLU A 278 -20.06 7.36 6.95
CA GLU A 278 -21.46 7.68 7.26
C GLU A 278 -22.35 6.43 7.14
N LEU A 279 -22.11 5.57 6.13
CA LEU A 279 -22.82 4.29 5.96
C LEU A 279 -22.62 3.32 7.14
N LYS A 280 -21.50 3.41 7.87
CA LYS A 280 -21.31 2.61 9.08
C LYS A 280 -22.50 2.71 10.02
N THR A 281 -23.03 3.92 10.22
CA THR A 281 -24.14 4.12 11.14
C THR A 281 -25.45 3.53 10.65
N VAL A 282 -25.62 3.39 9.34
CA VAL A 282 -26.76 2.71 8.71
C VAL A 282 -26.66 1.21 8.92
N PHE A 283 -25.51 0.62 8.60
CA PHE A 283 -25.28 -0.83 8.73
C PHE A 283 -25.23 -1.32 10.19
N GLU A 284 -24.87 -0.46 11.15
CA GLU A 284 -24.96 -0.77 12.58
C GLU A 284 -26.41 -0.68 13.13
N ASP A 285 -27.37 -0.22 12.34
CA ASP A 285 -28.79 -0.24 12.64
C ASP A 285 -29.44 -1.38 11.86
N ARG A 286 -29.66 -2.53 12.50
CA ARG A 286 -30.15 -3.76 11.87
C ARG A 286 -31.39 -3.55 11.00
N ARG A 287 -32.32 -2.68 11.42
CA ARG A 287 -33.54 -2.41 10.65
C ARG A 287 -33.21 -1.64 9.36
N LEU A 288 -32.46 -0.54 9.48
CA LEU A 288 -32.09 0.26 8.33
C LEU A 288 -31.15 -0.51 7.38
N SER A 289 -30.23 -1.33 7.92
CA SER A 289 -29.38 -2.21 7.14
C SER A 289 -30.18 -3.17 6.27
N LYS A 290 -31.19 -3.83 6.88
CA LYS A 290 -32.06 -4.76 6.16
C LYS A 290 -32.88 -4.05 5.09
N GLU A 291 -33.54 -2.94 5.44
CA GLU A 291 -34.30 -2.12 4.50
C GLU A 291 -33.47 -1.63 3.32
N LEU A 292 -32.20 -1.23 3.56
CA LEU A 292 -31.28 -0.82 2.51
C LEU A 292 -30.94 -1.97 1.55
N LEU A 293 -30.60 -3.14 2.10
CA LEU A 293 -30.23 -4.30 1.27
C LEU A 293 -31.44 -4.84 0.50
N GLU A 294 -32.64 -4.83 1.07
CA GLU A 294 -33.87 -5.18 0.37
C GLU A 294 -34.15 -4.21 -0.82
N GLU A 295 -33.87 -2.92 -0.65
CA GLU A 295 -34.00 -1.93 -1.72
C GLU A 295 -32.93 -2.10 -2.80
N VAL A 296 -31.68 -2.38 -2.40
CA VAL A 296 -30.56 -2.70 -3.31
C VAL A 296 -30.86 -3.93 -4.16
N GLU A 297 -31.47 -4.96 -3.57
CA GLU A 297 -31.90 -6.18 -4.28
C GLU A 297 -33.09 -5.90 -5.20
N GLN A 298 -34.13 -5.20 -4.73
CA GLN A 298 -35.32 -4.85 -5.55
C GLN A 298 -34.96 -3.99 -6.75
N ASP A 299 -33.97 -3.12 -6.60
CA ASP A 299 -33.49 -2.24 -7.65
C ASP A 299 -32.38 -2.88 -8.51
N GLU A 300 -32.06 -4.16 -8.29
CA GLU A 300 -31.04 -4.93 -9.02
C GLU A 300 -29.67 -4.24 -9.10
N ILE A 301 -29.31 -3.41 -8.07
CA ILE A 301 -28.10 -2.56 -8.12
C ILE A 301 -26.83 -3.39 -8.22
N LEU A 302 -26.70 -4.48 -7.46
CA LEU A 302 -25.50 -5.32 -7.48
C LEU A 302 -25.40 -6.15 -8.75
N ASP A 303 -26.53 -6.62 -9.27
CA ASP A 303 -26.59 -7.39 -10.51
C ASP A 303 -26.23 -6.50 -11.70
N ASP A 304 -26.85 -5.31 -11.82
CA ASP A 304 -26.52 -4.32 -12.85
C ASP A 304 -25.02 -3.97 -12.89
N ILE A 305 -24.39 -3.85 -11.71
CA ILE A 305 -22.96 -3.53 -11.60
C ILE A 305 -22.10 -4.73 -11.99
N THR A 306 -22.49 -5.92 -11.57
CA THR A 306 -21.78 -7.15 -11.92
C THR A 306 -21.82 -7.39 -13.42
N ASP A 307 -22.97 -7.23 -14.03
CA ASP A 307 -23.14 -7.36 -15.48
C ASP A 307 -22.34 -6.28 -16.21
N TYR A 308 -22.39 -5.04 -15.75
CA TYR A 308 -21.59 -3.96 -16.30
C TYR A 308 -20.08 -4.28 -16.32
N PHE A 309 -19.54 -4.78 -15.21
CA PHE A 309 -18.12 -5.14 -15.17
C PHE A 309 -17.77 -6.40 -15.97
N ASN A 310 -18.70 -7.33 -16.13
CA ASN A 310 -18.51 -8.52 -16.96
C ASN A 310 -18.50 -8.19 -18.45
N GLU A 311 -19.29 -7.22 -18.89
CA GLU A 311 -19.33 -6.76 -20.27
C GLU A 311 -18.16 -5.84 -20.65
N LEU A 312 -17.53 -5.17 -19.67
CA LEU A 312 -16.41 -4.28 -19.91
C LEU A 312 -15.16 -5.07 -20.35
N ASP A 313 -14.57 -4.69 -21.48
CA ASP A 313 -13.28 -5.28 -21.89
C ASP A 313 -12.25 -5.14 -20.76
N VAL A 314 -11.69 -6.27 -20.36
CA VAL A 314 -10.66 -6.35 -19.29
C VAL A 314 -9.45 -5.47 -19.60
N LYS A 315 -9.23 -5.12 -20.86
CA LYS A 315 -8.16 -4.20 -21.30
C LYS A 315 -8.49 -2.72 -21.09
N CYS A 316 -9.75 -2.40 -20.75
CA CYS A 316 -10.14 -1.03 -20.50
C CYS A 316 -9.65 -0.58 -19.10
N ASP A 317 -8.79 0.43 -19.06
CA ASP A 317 -8.26 1.00 -17.80
C ASP A 317 -9.22 1.97 -17.12
N THR A 318 -10.25 2.40 -17.84
CA THR A 318 -11.29 3.29 -17.32
C THR A 318 -12.40 2.44 -16.73
N VAL A 319 -12.52 2.46 -15.41
CA VAL A 319 -13.60 1.81 -14.67
C VAL A 319 -14.52 2.93 -14.18
N GLU A 320 -15.41 3.38 -15.06
CA GLU A 320 -16.40 4.43 -14.77
C GLU A 320 -17.80 3.84 -14.94
N LEU A 321 -18.61 3.86 -13.90
CA LEU A 321 -19.99 3.44 -13.96
C LEU A 321 -20.81 4.38 -14.86
N SER A 322 -21.91 3.89 -15.44
CA SER A 322 -22.86 4.74 -16.14
C SER A 322 -23.43 5.82 -15.23
N SER A 323 -23.80 6.97 -15.79
CA SER A 323 -24.40 8.07 -15.03
C SER A 323 -25.68 7.64 -14.29
N GLU A 324 -26.43 6.71 -14.88
CA GLU A 324 -27.65 6.16 -14.31
C GLU A 324 -27.36 5.32 -13.06
N LEU A 325 -26.41 4.38 -13.13
CA LEU A 325 -25.98 3.59 -11.99
C LEU A 325 -25.39 4.45 -10.86
N ILE A 326 -24.57 5.44 -11.23
CA ILE A 326 -24.02 6.41 -10.27
C ILE A 326 -25.13 7.13 -9.52
N GLU A 327 -26.14 7.62 -10.22
CA GLU A 327 -27.25 8.36 -9.59
C GLU A 327 -28.10 7.44 -8.71
N LYS A 328 -28.38 6.22 -9.18
CA LYS A 328 -29.12 5.20 -8.41
C LYS A 328 -28.43 4.87 -7.08
N ILE A 329 -27.11 4.59 -7.10
CA ILE A 329 -26.32 4.30 -5.90
C ILE A 329 -26.28 5.51 -4.95
N LYS A 330 -26.09 6.71 -5.51
CA LYS A 330 -26.04 7.94 -4.72
C LYS A 330 -27.35 8.25 -4.03
N SER A 331 -28.47 8.20 -4.76
CA SER A 331 -29.79 8.50 -4.21
C SER A 331 -30.15 7.54 -3.08
N THR A 332 -29.96 6.23 -3.30
CA THR A 332 -30.21 5.21 -2.28
C THR A 332 -29.29 5.42 -1.05
N THR A 333 -28.00 5.63 -1.26
CA THR A 333 -27.05 5.89 -0.16
C THR A 333 -27.42 7.15 0.63
N GLU A 334 -27.71 8.25 -0.04
CA GLU A 334 -28.05 9.53 0.61
C GLU A 334 -29.37 9.43 1.37
N GLU A 335 -30.36 8.77 0.83
CA GLU A 335 -31.65 8.55 1.51
C GLU A 335 -31.45 7.84 2.85
N PHE A 336 -30.75 6.70 2.88
CA PHE A 336 -30.58 5.94 4.12
C PHE A 336 -29.69 6.64 5.13
N VAL A 337 -28.67 7.37 4.69
CA VAL A 337 -27.85 8.21 5.58
C VAL A 337 -28.69 9.33 6.20
N GLU A 338 -29.56 10.00 5.43
CA GLU A 338 -30.47 11.01 5.92
C GLU A 338 -31.53 10.42 6.90
N ARG A 339 -32.14 9.27 6.57
CA ARG A 339 -33.08 8.56 7.46
C ARG A 339 -32.40 8.23 8.79
N LYS A 340 -31.13 7.81 8.78
CA LYS A 340 -30.35 7.55 9.99
C LYS A 340 -30.09 8.82 10.81
N LYS A 341 -29.68 9.91 10.13
CA LYS A 341 -29.49 11.21 10.79
C LYS A 341 -30.77 11.71 11.46
N TYR A 342 -31.90 11.61 10.78
CA TYR A 342 -33.19 11.98 11.32
C TYR A 342 -33.56 11.13 12.55
N LYS A 343 -33.41 9.80 12.47
CA LYS A 343 -33.64 8.88 13.59
C LYS A 343 -32.76 9.24 14.80
N ASN A 344 -31.51 9.53 14.60
CA ASN A 344 -30.59 9.94 15.67
C ASN A 344 -31.00 11.28 16.29
N ALA A 345 -31.31 12.27 15.47
CA ALA A 345 -31.74 13.59 15.93
C ALA A 345 -33.03 13.49 16.78
N ARG A 346 -33.96 12.60 16.41
CA ARG A 346 -35.22 12.35 17.17
C ARG A 346 -34.93 11.64 18.49
N ASN A 347 -33.99 10.73 18.55
CA ASN A 347 -33.67 9.94 19.75
C ASN A 347 -32.71 10.66 20.70
N GLN A 348 -31.91 11.60 20.23
CA GLN A 348 -30.93 12.32 21.03
C GLN A 348 -31.46 12.97 22.30
N PRO A 349 -32.62 13.66 22.30
CA PRO A 349 -33.18 14.22 23.52
C PRO A 349 -33.56 13.15 24.55
N ILE A 350 -34.07 12.00 24.11
CA ILE A 350 -34.46 10.87 24.97
C ILE A 350 -33.21 10.25 25.59
N GLU A 351 -32.14 10.06 24.81
CA GLU A 351 -30.85 9.54 25.29
C GLU A 351 -30.22 10.48 26.34
N LEU A 352 -30.26 11.79 26.09
CA LEU A 352 -29.76 12.80 27.02
C LEU A 352 -30.56 12.78 28.34
N LEU A 353 -31.88 12.67 28.27
CA LEU A 353 -32.75 12.55 29.47
C LEU A 353 -32.41 11.26 30.23
N ASN A 354 -32.29 10.13 29.57
CA ASN A 354 -31.95 8.86 30.21
C ASN A 354 -30.58 8.91 30.87
N LYS A 355 -29.60 9.55 30.22
CA LYS A 355 -28.24 9.74 30.75
C LYS A 355 -28.25 10.64 31.99
N ALA A 356 -28.97 11.75 31.93
CA ALA A 356 -29.17 12.65 33.07
C ALA A 356 -29.86 11.95 34.25
N PHE A 357 -30.91 11.17 33.98
CA PHE A 357 -31.63 10.40 34.99
C PHE A 357 -30.73 9.35 35.65
N LYS A 358 -29.90 8.64 34.85
CA LYS A 358 -28.92 7.67 35.36
C LYS A 358 -27.90 8.36 36.28
N THR A 359 -27.37 9.48 35.84
CA THR A 359 -26.39 10.26 36.61
C THR A 359 -26.99 10.79 37.92
N LEU A 360 -28.26 11.25 37.91
CA LEU A 360 -28.96 11.69 39.10
C LEU A 360 -29.19 10.54 40.10
N ASN A 361 -29.49 9.33 39.63
CA ASN A 361 -29.65 8.17 40.47
C ASN A 361 -28.32 7.63 41.05
N GLU A 362 -27.18 7.98 40.45
CA GLU A 362 -25.86 7.64 40.95
C GLU A 362 -25.31 8.64 42.00
N ILE A 363 -26.02 9.75 42.24
CA ILE A 363 -25.67 10.72 43.28
C ILE A 363 -25.97 10.12 44.64
N ASP A 364 -24.93 9.93 45.43
CA ASP A 364 -25.08 9.54 46.83
C ASP A 364 -25.60 10.72 47.65
N THR A 365 -26.86 10.67 47.97
CA THR A 365 -27.54 11.73 48.72
C THR A 365 -27.13 11.74 50.20
N GLU A 366 -26.58 10.64 50.75
CA GLU A 366 -26.01 10.58 52.11
C GLU A 366 -24.67 11.32 52.20
N ALA A 367 -23.95 11.41 51.07
CA ALA A 367 -22.68 12.17 51.03
C ALA A 367 -22.88 13.69 50.89
N LEU A 368 -24.15 14.15 50.67
CA LEU A 368 -24.51 15.57 50.53
C LEU A 368 -25.13 16.15 51.79
N ALA A 369 -25.42 15.34 52.82
CA ALA A 369 -25.89 15.75 54.13
C ALA A 369 -24.77 15.86 55.15
#